data_3983da1717b2514218b339f43fb7afb0
#
_entry.id   3983da1717b2514218b339f43fb7afb0
#
_cell.length_a   1.000
_cell.length_b   1.000
_cell.length_c   1.000
_cell.angle_alpha   90.00
_cell.angle_beta   90.00
_cell.angle_gamma   90.00
#
_symmetry.space_group_name_H-M   'P 1'
#
loop_
_entity.id
_entity.type
_entity.pdbx_description
1 polymer ?
#
loop_
_entity_poly.entity_id
_entity_poly.type
_entity_poly.pdbx_seq_one_letter_code
_entity_poly.pdbx_strand_id
1 'polypeptide(L)'
;MRYDVVIIGAGVIGGMAARELSRYNLSVCLLEKENDVAMGASKANSGIIHGGYDPKPGTLKAKMNAEGIDLLYEAARELNVHHRNNGSLVCAFGTPEEEAALEELLRRGFENGVGCVRLISGEEARRLEPNLSQQVSKALYVPNSGIICPYDLTIAAIGNAMDNGVELRRNFEVVKIEKKGHFFVTAADGAQVECNYLLNCAGCYSDKIAQLAGDGFFNILPRAGEYMLLDKTEGSRVRHTIFQVPTKEGKGILVTPTVDGNLLTGPTAMLAADPSCTETTATGLETVARFAAKSVPSVNFRQVITSFSGVRSSDKGGDFLIQPSEKVQNLVHVAAIDSPGLTSCVAIARMAVTILSNLGLALRKKEFWNGRRENPRAFQELSDEEKDCYIKAHPDYGKIVCRCETVSEGEIRDAIRRNPPAFDLDGVKRRTRSGMGRCQGGFCSPYVMKLIAEEQHMNIEDVTKFGGRSHILTGKL
;
A
#
# COMPACT_ATOMS: atom_id res chain seq x y z
N MET A 1 -8.34 -6.39 -29.17
CA MET A 1 -8.22 -4.91 -29.14
C MET A 1 -6.79 -4.58 -28.73
N ARG A 2 -6.12 -3.65 -29.42
CA ARG A 2 -4.74 -3.25 -29.09
C ARG A 2 -4.76 -1.97 -28.26
N TYR A 3 -4.15 -1.99 -27.09
CA TYR A 3 -4.03 -0.84 -26.20
C TYR A 3 -2.80 0.01 -26.57
N ASP A 4 -2.85 1.30 -26.25
CA ASP A 4 -1.66 2.15 -26.30
C ASP A 4 -0.65 1.70 -25.23
N VAL A 5 -1.12 1.49 -24.00
CA VAL A 5 -0.27 1.07 -22.88
C VAL A 5 -0.92 -0.10 -22.13
N VAL A 6 -0.14 -1.14 -21.85
CA VAL A 6 -0.48 -2.17 -20.87
C VAL A 6 0.45 -2.01 -19.66
N ILE A 7 -0.14 -2.06 -18.46
CA ILE A 7 0.56 -2.04 -17.18
C ILE A 7 0.43 -3.40 -16.53
N ILE A 8 1.52 -4.03 -16.11
CA ILE A 8 1.53 -5.32 -15.41
C ILE A 8 1.72 -5.07 -13.91
N GLY A 9 0.72 -5.43 -13.10
CA GLY A 9 0.68 -5.34 -11.65
C GLY A 9 -0.19 -4.21 -11.13
N ALA A 10 -1.28 -4.55 -10.42
CA ALA A 10 -2.23 -3.61 -9.79
C ALA A 10 -1.89 -3.33 -8.32
N GLY A 11 -0.61 -3.19 -7.99
CA GLY A 11 -0.12 -2.57 -6.76
C GLY A 11 -0.19 -1.04 -6.82
N VAL A 12 0.26 -0.36 -5.75
CA VAL A 12 0.22 1.11 -5.66
C VAL A 12 0.95 1.80 -6.82
N ILE A 13 2.04 1.23 -7.31
CA ILE A 13 2.83 1.81 -8.41
C ILE A 13 2.05 1.72 -9.72
N GLY A 14 1.57 0.53 -10.09
CA GLY A 14 0.75 0.36 -11.31
C GLY A 14 -0.56 1.11 -11.24
N GLY A 15 -1.19 1.18 -10.06
CA GLY A 15 -2.42 1.97 -9.84
C GLY A 15 -2.21 3.48 -10.03
N MET A 16 -1.12 4.04 -9.49
CA MET A 16 -0.78 5.45 -9.70
C MET A 16 -0.36 5.75 -11.13
N ALA A 17 0.37 4.83 -11.79
CA ALA A 17 0.71 4.95 -13.20
C ALA A 17 -0.55 4.93 -14.10
N ALA A 18 -1.49 4.02 -13.80
CA ALA A 18 -2.78 3.94 -14.49
C ALA A 18 -3.59 5.25 -14.32
N ARG A 19 -3.63 5.79 -13.08
CA ARG A 19 -4.28 7.07 -12.79
C ARG A 19 -3.63 8.23 -13.55
N GLU A 20 -2.30 8.30 -13.60
CA GLU A 20 -1.60 9.36 -14.32
C GLU A 20 -1.83 9.26 -15.83
N LEU A 21 -1.75 8.04 -16.42
CA LEU A 21 -2.06 7.80 -17.82
C LEU A 21 -3.52 8.08 -18.18
N SER A 22 -4.45 7.90 -17.24
CA SER A 22 -5.88 8.16 -17.45
C SER A 22 -6.21 9.62 -17.76
N ARG A 23 -5.26 10.55 -17.51
CA ARG A 23 -5.37 11.98 -17.86
C ARG A 23 -5.36 12.24 -19.37
N TYR A 24 -4.91 11.25 -20.14
CA TYR A 24 -4.65 11.41 -21.58
C TYR A 24 -5.60 10.57 -22.41
N ASN A 25 -5.79 10.98 -23.69
CA ASN A 25 -6.56 10.24 -24.66
C ASN A 25 -5.81 8.98 -25.12
N LEU A 26 -5.73 8.01 -24.24
CA LEU A 26 -5.05 6.74 -24.42
C LEU A 26 -5.97 5.59 -24.04
N SER A 27 -5.83 4.47 -24.74
CA SER A 27 -6.36 3.19 -24.33
C SER A 27 -5.37 2.48 -23.41
N VAL A 28 -5.73 2.33 -22.14
CA VAL A 28 -4.84 1.76 -21.11
C VAL A 28 -5.51 0.54 -20.48
N CYS A 29 -4.73 -0.55 -20.33
CA CYS A 29 -5.17 -1.74 -19.62
C CYS A 29 -4.20 -2.05 -18.47
N LEU A 30 -4.75 -2.29 -17.28
CA LEU A 30 -4.03 -2.70 -16.07
C LEU A 30 -4.30 -4.20 -15.84
N LEU A 31 -3.23 -5.01 -15.81
CA LEU A 31 -3.28 -6.44 -15.60
C LEU A 31 -2.90 -6.79 -14.17
N GLU A 32 -3.68 -7.67 -13.53
CA GLU A 32 -3.41 -8.20 -12.19
C GLU A 32 -3.59 -9.72 -12.17
N LYS A 33 -2.62 -10.43 -11.61
CA LYS A 33 -2.68 -11.89 -11.51
C LYS A 33 -3.70 -12.39 -10.49
N GLU A 34 -3.93 -11.61 -9.45
CA GLU A 34 -4.85 -11.96 -8.37
C GLU A 34 -6.30 -11.58 -8.73
N ASN A 35 -7.24 -12.03 -7.92
CA ASN A 35 -8.66 -11.74 -8.08
C ASN A 35 -9.05 -10.33 -7.60
N ASP A 36 -8.15 -9.61 -6.93
CA ASP A 36 -8.36 -8.23 -6.48
C ASP A 36 -7.06 -7.42 -6.61
N VAL A 37 -7.16 -6.11 -6.51
CA VAL A 37 -6.04 -5.16 -6.53
C VAL A 37 -5.36 -5.06 -5.16
N ALA A 38 -4.16 -4.47 -5.12
CA ALA A 38 -3.36 -4.29 -3.91
C ALA A 38 -2.93 -5.59 -3.20
N MET A 39 -2.90 -6.73 -3.86
CA MET A 39 -2.73 -8.04 -3.22
C MET A 39 -1.29 -8.34 -2.76
N GLY A 40 -0.29 -7.63 -3.27
CA GLY A 40 1.12 -7.74 -2.85
C GLY A 40 1.50 -6.84 -1.68
N ALA A 41 2.71 -6.26 -1.73
CA ALA A 41 3.26 -5.34 -0.72
C ALA A 41 2.33 -4.15 -0.40
N SER A 42 1.48 -3.74 -1.34
CA SER A 42 0.58 -2.59 -1.18
C SER A 42 -0.49 -2.77 -0.10
N LYS A 43 -0.88 -4.01 0.27
CA LYS A 43 -1.79 -4.25 1.40
C LYS A 43 -1.08 -4.54 2.72
N ALA A 44 0.23 -4.83 2.68
CA ALA A 44 0.96 -5.36 3.82
C ALA A 44 2.27 -4.58 4.03
N ASN A 45 2.12 -3.33 4.49
CA ASN A 45 3.22 -2.43 4.84
C ASN A 45 2.81 -1.53 6.01
N SER A 46 3.72 -0.66 6.46
CA SER A 46 3.52 0.19 7.64
C SER A 46 2.57 1.37 7.41
N GLY A 47 2.20 1.69 6.17
CA GLY A 47 1.37 2.86 5.86
C GLY A 47 2.03 4.21 6.16
N ILE A 48 3.35 4.30 6.12
CA ILE A 48 4.11 5.49 6.48
C ILE A 48 4.29 6.42 5.27
N ILE A 49 4.00 7.69 5.46
CA ILE A 49 4.45 8.78 4.59
C ILE A 49 5.80 9.21 5.13
N HIS A 50 6.88 8.75 4.47
CA HIS A 50 8.26 9.03 4.90
C HIS A 50 8.65 10.48 4.64
N GLY A 51 9.34 11.10 5.62
CA GLY A 51 9.72 12.50 5.59
C GLY A 51 11.00 12.82 4.81
N GLY A 52 11.56 11.91 4.00
CA GLY A 52 12.66 12.20 3.06
C GLY A 52 14.09 12.14 3.64
N TYR A 53 14.26 11.94 4.93
CA TYR A 53 15.56 11.98 5.62
C TYR A 53 16.42 10.72 5.47
N ASP A 54 15.79 9.55 5.26
CA ASP A 54 16.44 8.23 5.37
C ASP A 54 17.20 7.79 4.10
N PRO A 55 16.70 8.00 2.88
CA PRO A 55 17.39 7.56 1.68
C PRO A 55 18.74 8.24 1.49
N LYS A 56 19.71 7.48 0.94
CA LYS A 56 21.03 8.00 0.63
C LYS A 56 20.95 9.13 -0.43
N PRO A 57 21.55 10.28 -0.18
CA PRO A 57 21.56 11.38 -1.15
C PRO A 57 22.11 10.96 -2.52
N GLY A 58 21.53 11.53 -3.58
CA GLY A 58 21.90 11.21 -4.97
C GLY A 58 21.25 9.97 -5.57
N THR A 59 20.47 9.20 -4.77
CA THR A 59 19.72 8.04 -5.26
C THR A 59 18.34 8.42 -5.81
N LEU A 60 17.75 7.55 -6.65
CA LEU A 60 16.35 7.69 -7.08
C LEU A 60 15.39 7.64 -5.89
N LYS A 61 15.67 6.82 -4.88
CA LYS A 61 14.90 6.78 -3.63
C LYS A 61 14.82 8.15 -2.97
N ALA A 62 15.96 8.85 -2.83
CA ALA A 62 16.01 10.17 -2.23
C ALA A 62 15.19 11.18 -3.04
N LYS A 63 15.43 11.24 -4.35
CA LYS A 63 14.72 12.14 -5.27
C LYS A 63 13.21 11.89 -5.25
N MET A 64 12.78 10.65 -5.50
CA MET A 64 11.37 10.29 -5.57
C MET A 64 10.66 10.43 -4.21
N ASN A 65 11.36 10.24 -3.09
CA ASN A 65 10.76 10.46 -1.77
C ASN A 65 10.54 11.95 -1.50
N ALA A 66 11.56 12.80 -1.73
CA ALA A 66 11.44 14.23 -1.50
C ALA A 66 10.32 14.85 -2.36
N GLU A 67 10.29 14.54 -3.66
CA GLU A 67 9.24 14.98 -4.58
C GLU A 67 7.86 14.36 -4.23
N GLY A 68 7.86 13.14 -3.70
CA GLY A 68 6.64 12.36 -3.44
C GLY A 68 5.83 12.79 -2.23
N ILE A 69 6.41 13.45 -1.24
CA ILE A 69 5.72 13.78 0.02
C ILE A 69 4.47 14.64 -0.25
N ASP A 70 4.64 15.81 -0.84
CA ASP A 70 3.54 16.73 -1.09
C ASP A 70 2.56 16.18 -2.13
N LEU A 71 3.08 15.51 -3.16
CA LEU A 71 2.28 14.87 -4.21
C LEU A 71 1.38 13.76 -3.64
N LEU A 72 1.87 13.00 -2.64
CA LEU A 72 1.07 11.97 -2.00
C LEU A 72 -0.04 12.57 -1.14
N TYR A 73 0.26 13.61 -0.35
CA TYR A 73 -0.76 14.33 0.41
C TYR A 73 -1.84 14.95 -0.50
N GLU A 74 -1.44 15.52 -1.64
CA GLU A 74 -2.36 16.03 -2.65
C GLU A 74 -3.25 14.91 -3.21
N ALA A 75 -2.65 13.81 -3.66
CA ALA A 75 -3.38 12.66 -4.19
C ALA A 75 -4.32 12.04 -3.15
N ALA A 76 -3.90 11.95 -1.88
CA ALA A 76 -4.73 11.43 -0.80
C ALA A 76 -5.98 12.30 -0.57
N ARG A 77 -5.85 13.64 -0.64
CA ARG A 77 -7.00 14.56 -0.57
C ARG A 77 -7.92 14.44 -1.79
N GLU A 78 -7.38 14.39 -3.00
CA GLU A 78 -8.16 14.22 -4.23
C GLU A 78 -8.95 12.90 -4.24
N LEU A 79 -8.34 11.83 -3.75
CA LEU A 79 -8.90 10.49 -3.72
C LEU A 79 -9.74 10.20 -2.47
N ASN A 80 -9.85 11.14 -1.54
CA ASN A 80 -10.50 10.99 -0.25
C ASN A 80 -10.00 9.77 0.54
N VAL A 81 -8.67 9.59 0.58
CA VAL A 81 -8.03 8.53 1.36
C VAL A 81 -7.64 9.05 2.74
N HIS A 82 -7.99 8.32 3.78
CA HIS A 82 -7.66 8.69 5.15
C HIS A 82 -6.16 8.73 5.36
N HIS A 83 -5.66 9.88 5.83
CA HIS A 83 -4.25 10.12 6.13
C HIS A 83 -4.12 11.13 7.27
N ARG A 84 -2.98 11.11 7.95
CA ARG A 84 -2.62 12.11 8.98
C ARG A 84 -1.17 12.51 8.83
N ASN A 85 -0.88 13.79 8.90
CA ASN A 85 0.46 14.31 9.14
C ASN A 85 0.70 14.31 10.65
N ASN A 86 1.16 13.18 11.19
CA ASN A 86 1.38 12.99 12.61
C ASN A 86 2.84 13.08 13.03
N GLY A 87 3.76 13.28 12.08
CA GLY A 87 5.20 13.32 12.33
C GLY A 87 5.81 11.98 12.74
N SER A 88 7.12 11.94 12.85
CA SER A 88 7.82 10.78 13.38
C SER A 88 9.03 11.15 14.25
N LEU A 89 9.43 10.22 15.13
CA LEU A 89 10.62 10.28 15.96
C LEU A 89 11.52 9.10 15.64
N VAL A 90 12.78 9.33 15.29
CA VAL A 90 13.80 8.28 15.20
C VAL A 90 14.63 8.32 16.47
N CYS A 91 14.54 7.31 17.32
CA CYS A 91 15.03 7.31 18.68
C CYS A 91 16.39 6.60 18.81
N ALA A 92 17.34 7.22 19.52
CA ALA A 92 18.57 6.66 20.01
C ALA A 92 18.47 6.34 21.52
N PHE A 93 19.17 5.31 21.97
CA PHE A 93 19.11 4.78 23.33
C PHE A 93 20.43 4.95 24.09
N GLY A 94 21.19 5.98 23.74
CA GLY A 94 22.36 6.44 24.52
C GLY A 94 23.70 5.80 24.15
N THR A 95 23.78 5.06 23.03
CA THR A 95 25.09 4.66 22.52
C THR A 95 25.67 5.72 21.57
N PRO A 96 26.99 5.92 21.55
CA PRO A 96 27.65 6.88 20.65
C PRO A 96 27.33 6.58 19.16
N GLU A 97 27.26 5.29 18.81
CA GLU A 97 26.94 4.84 17.44
C GLU A 97 25.52 5.23 17.01
N GLU A 98 24.54 5.08 17.92
CA GLU A 98 23.15 5.48 17.66
C GLU A 98 23.03 7.01 17.50
N GLU A 99 23.74 7.80 18.34
CA GLU A 99 23.72 9.25 18.24
C GLU A 99 24.41 9.76 16.97
N ALA A 100 25.54 9.18 16.58
CA ALA A 100 26.20 9.47 15.32
C ALA A 100 25.31 9.13 14.10
N ALA A 101 24.55 8.03 14.19
CA ALA A 101 23.60 7.68 13.14
C ALA A 101 22.43 8.70 13.02
N LEU A 102 21.95 9.29 14.12
CA LEU A 102 20.98 10.38 14.08
C LEU A 102 21.54 11.64 13.38
N GLU A 103 22.79 11.99 13.65
CA GLU A 103 23.47 13.13 12.99
C GLU A 103 23.62 12.89 11.48
N GLU A 104 23.96 11.67 11.09
CA GLU A 104 24.01 11.29 9.68
C GLU A 104 22.62 11.36 9.02
N LEU A 105 21.54 10.91 9.69
CA LEU A 105 20.19 11.03 9.17
C LEU A 105 19.75 12.49 9.04
N LEU A 106 20.12 13.35 9.98
CA LEU A 106 19.89 14.80 9.90
C LEU A 106 20.58 15.40 8.67
N ARG A 107 21.87 15.08 8.48
CA ARG A 107 22.68 15.53 7.33
C ARG A 107 22.02 15.09 6.02
N ARG A 108 21.64 13.81 5.89
CA ARG A 108 20.91 13.30 4.71
C ARG A 108 19.62 14.04 4.46
N GLY A 109 18.85 14.33 5.52
CA GLY A 109 17.61 15.10 5.40
C GLY A 109 17.85 16.44 4.71
N PHE A 110 18.85 17.20 5.16
CA PHE A 110 19.21 18.48 4.51
C PHE A 110 19.70 18.31 3.06
N GLU A 111 20.55 17.32 2.80
CA GLU A 111 21.06 17.04 1.44
C GLU A 111 19.95 16.61 0.48
N ASN A 112 18.93 15.93 0.98
CA ASN A 112 17.74 15.56 0.22
C ASN A 112 16.71 16.69 0.08
N GLY A 113 17.00 17.89 0.58
CA GLY A 113 16.11 19.06 0.52
C GLY A 113 15.03 19.10 1.59
N VAL A 114 15.12 18.29 2.64
CA VAL A 114 14.14 18.23 3.74
C VAL A 114 14.65 19.07 4.92
N GLY A 115 14.37 20.37 4.91
CA GLY A 115 14.89 21.32 5.91
C GLY A 115 14.13 21.36 7.25
N CYS A 116 13.03 20.65 7.39
CA CYS A 116 12.19 20.69 8.61
C CYS A 116 12.60 19.70 9.70
N VAL A 117 13.57 18.82 9.43
CA VAL A 117 14.05 17.81 10.39
C VAL A 117 15.00 18.42 11.42
N ARG A 118 14.92 17.98 12.68
CA ARG A 118 15.80 18.47 13.74
C ARG A 118 16.07 17.42 14.82
N LEU A 119 17.25 17.50 15.45
CA LEU A 119 17.55 16.73 16.65
C LEU A 119 16.86 17.35 17.87
N ILE A 120 16.33 16.48 18.73
CA ILE A 120 15.71 16.85 19.99
C ILE A 120 16.27 15.97 21.12
N SER A 121 16.26 16.49 22.35
CA SER A 121 16.67 15.70 23.52
C SER A 121 15.64 14.62 23.85
N GLY A 122 16.06 13.58 24.58
CA GLY A 122 15.14 12.56 25.08
C GLY A 122 14.02 13.12 25.97
N GLU A 123 14.30 14.22 26.70
CA GLU A 123 13.28 14.91 27.50
C GLU A 123 12.23 15.58 26.60
N GLU A 124 12.66 16.27 25.55
CA GLU A 124 11.73 16.88 24.57
C GLU A 124 10.93 15.80 23.83
N ALA A 125 11.58 14.69 23.45
CA ALA A 125 10.90 13.56 22.82
C ALA A 125 9.81 12.96 23.73
N ARG A 126 10.06 12.82 25.04
CA ARG A 126 9.06 12.34 26.00
C ARG A 126 7.96 13.36 26.28
N ARG A 127 8.20 14.66 26.13
CA ARG A 127 7.10 15.67 26.18
C ARG A 127 6.15 15.52 24.99
N LEU A 128 6.67 15.18 23.81
CA LEU A 128 5.86 14.89 22.63
C LEU A 128 5.14 13.53 22.74
N GLU A 129 5.85 12.52 23.30
CA GLU A 129 5.37 11.15 23.46
C GLU A 129 5.58 10.64 24.90
N PRO A 130 4.59 10.88 25.80
CA PRO A 130 4.72 10.54 27.23
C PRO A 130 4.95 9.04 27.51
N ASN A 131 4.55 8.15 26.61
CA ASN A 131 4.76 6.70 26.73
C ASN A 131 6.10 6.21 26.18
N LEU A 132 6.95 7.13 25.70
CA LEU A 132 8.29 6.78 25.20
C LEU A 132 9.19 6.32 26.35
N SER A 133 10.04 5.34 26.05
CA SER A 133 11.00 4.78 27.02
C SER A 133 11.89 5.86 27.66
N GLN A 134 12.16 5.70 28.97
CA GLN A 134 13.11 6.56 29.69
C GLN A 134 14.55 6.39 29.18
N GLN A 135 14.87 5.30 28.48
CA GLN A 135 16.18 5.05 27.90
C GLN A 135 16.46 5.87 26.61
N VAL A 136 15.46 6.55 26.05
CA VAL A 136 15.68 7.40 24.87
C VAL A 136 16.49 8.63 25.27
N SER A 137 17.71 8.73 24.75
CA SER A 137 18.65 9.83 25.02
C SER A 137 18.45 11.02 24.08
N LYS A 138 18.20 10.74 22.80
CA LYS A 138 18.08 11.74 21.72
C LYS A 138 17.12 11.21 20.66
N ALA A 139 16.51 12.07 19.87
CA ALA A 139 15.72 11.68 18.72
C ALA A 139 15.86 12.65 17.54
N LEU A 140 15.67 12.16 16.31
CA LEU A 140 15.41 12.99 15.13
C LEU A 140 13.91 13.18 15.01
N TYR A 141 13.44 14.41 15.10
CA TYR A 141 12.04 14.77 14.88
C TYR A 141 11.81 15.14 13.41
N VAL A 142 10.79 14.54 12.80
CA VAL A 142 10.46 14.62 11.37
C VAL A 142 9.00 15.04 11.23
N PRO A 143 8.70 16.35 11.23
CA PRO A 143 7.33 16.87 11.32
C PRO A 143 6.50 16.67 10.04
N ASN A 144 7.11 16.51 8.86
CA ASN A 144 6.44 16.30 7.57
C ASN A 144 6.12 14.83 7.27
N SER A 145 6.50 13.92 8.18
CA SER A 145 6.12 12.51 8.10
C SER A 145 4.65 12.30 8.48
N GLY A 146 4.07 11.21 8.00
CA GLY A 146 2.66 10.93 8.28
C GLY A 146 2.31 9.45 8.14
N ILE A 147 1.02 9.16 8.25
CA ILE A 147 0.43 7.84 8.06
C ILE A 147 -0.73 7.89 7.08
N ILE A 148 -0.91 6.82 6.32
CA ILE A 148 -1.98 6.65 5.33
C ILE A 148 -2.41 5.18 5.26
N CYS A 149 -3.65 4.91 4.88
CA CYS A 149 -4.08 3.55 4.58
C CYS A 149 -3.54 3.13 3.18
N PRO A 150 -2.59 2.18 3.09
CA PRO A 150 -1.90 1.91 1.83
C PRO A 150 -2.76 1.15 0.82
N TYR A 151 -3.64 0.26 1.27
CA TYR A 151 -4.57 -0.44 0.37
C TYR A 151 -5.73 0.46 -0.08
N ASP A 152 -6.24 1.35 0.77
CA ASP A 152 -7.23 2.36 0.35
C ASP A 152 -6.67 3.26 -0.74
N LEU A 153 -5.42 3.73 -0.58
CA LEU A 153 -4.74 4.54 -1.58
C LEU A 153 -4.65 3.82 -2.92
N THR A 154 -4.27 2.53 -2.89
CA THR A 154 -4.14 1.71 -4.10
C THR A 154 -5.50 1.49 -4.77
N ILE A 155 -6.53 1.09 -4.00
CA ILE A 155 -7.90 0.87 -4.48
C ILE A 155 -8.48 2.18 -5.04
N ALA A 156 -8.28 3.30 -4.34
CA ALA A 156 -8.78 4.60 -4.78
C ALA A 156 -8.12 5.08 -6.07
N ALA A 157 -6.78 4.90 -6.21
CA ALA A 157 -6.06 5.27 -7.42
C ALA A 157 -6.52 4.45 -8.63
N ILE A 158 -6.66 3.13 -8.48
CA ILE A 158 -7.13 2.23 -9.54
C ILE A 158 -8.59 2.53 -9.89
N GLY A 159 -9.45 2.71 -8.87
CA GLY A 159 -10.85 3.07 -9.10
C GLY A 159 -10.99 4.39 -9.85
N ASN A 160 -10.21 5.42 -9.48
CA ASN A 160 -10.20 6.69 -10.22
C ASN A 160 -9.70 6.51 -11.67
N ALA A 161 -8.68 5.67 -11.89
CA ALA A 161 -8.23 5.33 -13.25
C ALA A 161 -9.34 4.66 -14.08
N MET A 162 -10.08 3.71 -13.48
CA MET A 162 -11.20 3.02 -14.12
C MET A 162 -12.36 3.99 -14.43
N ASP A 163 -12.71 4.87 -13.49
CA ASP A 163 -13.74 5.91 -13.67
C ASP A 163 -13.37 6.89 -14.80
N ASN A 164 -12.07 6.98 -15.13
CA ASN A 164 -11.54 7.74 -16.26
C ASN A 164 -11.17 6.86 -17.49
N GLY A 165 -11.68 5.63 -17.56
CA GLY A 165 -11.64 4.79 -18.77
C GLY A 165 -10.47 3.81 -18.88
N VAL A 166 -9.69 3.58 -17.80
CA VAL A 166 -8.71 2.49 -17.75
C VAL A 166 -9.43 1.16 -17.55
N GLU A 167 -9.09 0.16 -18.35
CA GLU A 167 -9.59 -1.21 -18.19
C GLU A 167 -8.74 -1.96 -17.16
N LEU A 168 -9.37 -2.62 -16.18
CA LEU A 168 -8.73 -3.53 -15.24
C LEU A 168 -9.07 -4.97 -15.59
N ARG A 169 -8.04 -5.81 -15.78
CA ARG A 169 -8.18 -7.27 -15.92
C ARG A 169 -7.51 -7.96 -14.75
N ARG A 170 -8.32 -8.64 -13.94
CA ARG A 170 -7.90 -9.47 -12.81
C ARG A 170 -7.83 -10.94 -13.23
N ASN A 171 -7.22 -11.80 -12.39
CA ASN A 171 -6.96 -13.19 -12.71
C ASN A 171 -6.15 -13.35 -14.02
N PHE A 172 -5.32 -12.36 -14.36
CA PHE A 172 -4.51 -12.31 -15.56
C PHE A 172 -3.03 -12.49 -15.19
N GLU A 173 -2.63 -13.73 -14.86
CA GLU A 173 -1.24 -14.06 -14.59
C GLU A 173 -0.46 -14.13 -15.92
N VAL A 174 0.44 -13.18 -16.14
CA VAL A 174 1.26 -13.11 -17.35
C VAL A 174 2.28 -14.23 -17.35
N VAL A 175 2.21 -15.12 -18.34
CA VAL A 175 3.15 -16.25 -18.52
C VAL A 175 3.97 -16.18 -19.80
N LYS A 176 3.61 -15.30 -20.74
CA LYS A 176 4.33 -15.12 -22.00
C LYS A 176 4.23 -13.69 -22.50
N ILE A 177 5.34 -13.14 -22.99
CA ILE A 177 5.41 -11.83 -23.65
C ILE A 177 6.16 -12.01 -24.95
N GLU A 178 5.56 -11.62 -26.07
CA GLU A 178 6.20 -11.61 -27.41
C GLU A 178 6.18 -10.20 -27.98
N LYS A 179 7.24 -9.83 -28.68
CA LYS A 179 7.35 -8.56 -29.41
C LYS A 179 7.43 -8.82 -30.92
N LYS A 180 6.35 -8.47 -31.65
CA LYS A 180 6.24 -8.60 -33.12
C LYS A 180 5.72 -7.28 -33.68
N GLY A 181 6.58 -6.24 -33.72
CA GLY A 181 6.15 -4.86 -33.99
C GLY A 181 5.49 -4.18 -32.79
N HIS A 182 4.55 -4.83 -32.13
CA HIS A 182 3.93 -4.49 -30.86
C HIS A 182 3.98 -5.67 -29.88
N PHE A 183 3.53 -5.50 -28.64
CA PHE A 183 3.53 -6.56 -27.63
C PHE A 183 2.29 -7.43 -27.71
N PHE A 184 2.49 -8.74 -27.51
CA PHE A 184 1.47 -9.74 -27.22
C PHE A 184 1.74 -10.26 -25.80
N VAL A 185 0.81 -10.03 -24.89
CA VAL A 185 0.90 -10.45 -23.48
C VAL A 185 -0.14 -11.52 -23.24
N THR A 186 0.30 -12.74 -22.89
CA THR A 186 -0.57 -13.92 -22.74
C THR A 186 -0.64 -14.34 -21.28
N ALA A 187 -1.85 -14.57 -20.81
CA ALA A 187 -2.15 -15.08 -19.46
C ALA A 187 -2.06 -16.62 -19.38
N ALA A 188 -2.02 -17.15 -18.16
CA ALA A 188 -1.96 -18.59 -17.90
C ALA A 188 -3.16 -19.38 -18.43
N ASP A 189 -4.34 -18.74 -18.53
CA ASP A 189 -5.56 -19.32 -19.10
C ASP A 189 -5.64 -19.22 -20.63
N GLY A 190 -4.61 -18.64 -21.29
CA GLY A 190 -4.55 -18.42 -22.73
C GLY A 190 -5.16 -17.09 -23.20
N ALA A 191 -5.77 -16.29 -22.33
CA ALA A 191 -6.24 -14.96 -22.68
C ALA A 191 -5.07 -14.07 -23.13
N GLN A 192 -5.28 -13.22 -24.13
CA GLN A 192 -4.25 -12.39 -24.71
C GLN A 192 -4.67 -10.94 -24.83
N VAL A 193 -3.72 -10.03 -24.59
CA VAL A 193 -3.85 -8.59 -24.85
C VAL A 193 -2.67 -8.12 -25.71
N GLU A 194 -2.92 -7.08 -26.51
CA GLU A 194 -1.91 -6.46 -27.37
C GLU A 194 -1.69 -5.01 -26.97
N CYS A 195 -0.44 -4.52 -27.03
CA CYS A 195 -0.16 -3.10 -26.76
C CYS A 195 1.08 -2.57 -27.49
N ASN A 196 1.11 -1.23 -27.62
CA ASN A 196 2.25 -0.54 -28.20
C ASN A 196 3.39 -0.33 -27.21
N TYR A 197 3.04 -0.03 -25.94
CA TYR A 197 3.96 0.18 -24.83
C TYR A 197 3.60 -0.74 -23.68
N LEU A 198 4.63 -1.24 -23.00
CA LEU A 198 4.48 -2.13 -21.84
C LEU A 198 5.19 -1.55 -20.62
N LEU A 199 4.45 -1.41 -19.50
CA LEU A 199 4.97 -0.93 -18.23
C LEU A 199 4.99 -2.05 -17.21
N ASN A 200 6.19 -2.46 -16.78
CA ASN A 200 6.39 -3.50 -15.78
C ASN A 200 6.36 -2.91 -14.36
N CYS A 201 5.24 -3.06 -13.66
CA CYS A 201 5.02 -2.68 -12.26
C CYS A 201 4.73 -3.90 -11.36
N ALA A 202 5.27 -5.08 -11.70
CA ALA A 202 4.92 -6.35 -11.09
C ALA A 202 5.52 -6.59 -9.68
N GLY A 203 6.08 -5.56 -9.04
CA GLY A 203 6.60 -5.65 -7.67
C GLY A 203 7.63 -6.75 -7.50
N CYS A 204 7.37 -7.69 -6.60
CA CYS A 204 8.28 -8.81 -6.33
C CYS A 204 8.42 -9.81 -7.49
N TYR A 205 7.64 -9.66 -8.55
CA TYR A 205 7.72 -10.50 -9.77
C TYR A 205 8.23 -9.71 -10.98
N SER A 206 8.73 -8.49 -10.79
CA SER A 206 9.15 -7.63 -11.90
C SER A 206 10.36 -8.16 -12.67
N ASP A 207 11.25 -8.90 -12.05
CA ASP A 207 12.36 -9.61 -12.70
C ASP A 207 11.88 -10.78 -13.57
N LYS A 208 10.87 -11.53 -13.11
CA LYS A 208 10.22 -12.58 -13.91
C LYS A 208 9.55 -12.00 -15.16
N ILE A 209 8.85 -10.89 -15.02
CA ILE A 209 8.25 -10.18 -16.17
C ILE A 209 9.32 -9.67 -17.13
N ALA A 210 10.44 -9.13 -16.61
CA ALA A 210 11.57 -8.72 -17.45
C ALA A 210 12.17 -9.91 -18.24
N GLN A 211 12.34 -11.06 -17.59
CA GLN A 211 12.81 -12.30 -18.23
C GLN A 211 11.86 -12.77 -19.34
N LEU A 212 10.53 -12.79 -19.07
CA LEU A 212 9.52 -13.15 -20.07
C LEU A 212 9.54 -12.21 -21.29
N ALA A 213 9.89 -10.95 -21.09
CA ALA A 213 10.03 -9.97 -22.17
C ALA A 213 11.39 -10.02 -22.89
N GLY A 214 12.34 -10.88 -22.46
CA GLY A 214 13.69 -10.99 -23.03
C GLY A 214 14.69 -9.96 -22.50
N ASP A 215 14.41 -9.32 -21.35
CA ASP A 215 15.26 -8.26 -20.75
C ASP A 215 15.60 -8.53 -19.26
N GLY A 216 15.99 -9.75 -18.95
CA GLY A 216 16.33 -10.18 -17.58
C GLY A 216 17.72 -9.71 -17.14
N PHE A 217 17.92 -8.42 -16.81
CA PHE A 217 19.19 -7.86 -16.37
C PHE A 217 19.27 -7.58 -14.86
N PHE A 218 18.16 -7.73 -14.13
CA PHE A 218 18.07 -7.54 -12.68
C PHE A 218 17.35 -8.71 -12.01
N ASN A 219 17.53 -8.83 -10.69
CA ASN A 219 16.85 -9.83 -9.88
C ASN A 219 16.29 -9.16 -8.61
N ILE A 220 15.07 -9.50 -8.28
CA ILE A 220 14.43 -9.04 -7.05
C ILE A 220 14.87 -9.92 -5.88
N LEU A 221 15.21 -9.29 -4.78
CA LEU A 221 15.47 -9.90 -3.49
C LEU A 221 14.25 -9.70 -2.59
N PRO A 222 13.37 -10.71 -2.47
CA PRO A 222 12.19 -10.57 -1.63
C PRO A 222 12.59 -10.51 -0.15
N ARG A 223 12.08 -9.49 0.57
CA ARG A 223 12.30 -9.32 2.02
C ARG A 223 10.99 -9.27 2.75
N ALA A 224 10.71 -10.31 3.54
CA ALA A 224 9.54 -10.38 4.40
C ALA A 224 9.68 -9.48 5.62
N GLY A 225 8.59 -8.86 6.01
CA GLY A 225 8.48 -8.06 7.23
C GLY A 225 7.19 -8.39 7.96
N GLU A 226 7.33 -8.92 9.17
CA GLU A 226 6.24 -9.36 10.01
C GLU A 226 5.76 -8.25 10.94
N TYR A 227 4.46 -8.16 11.13
CA TYR A 227 3.78 -7.12 11.90
C TYR A 227 2.78 -7.71 12.89
N MET A 228 2.54 -6.98 13.97
CA MET A 228 1.38 -7.17 14.86
C MET A 228 0.49 -5.94 14.78
N LEU A 229 -0.81 -6.15 14.55
CA LEU A 229 -1.84 -5.14 14.64
C LEU A 229 -2.60 -5.32 15.96
N LEU A 230 -2.63 -4.24 16.76
CA LEU A 230 -3.30 -4.22 18.05
C LEU A 230 -4.66 -3.53 17.95
N ASP A 231 -5.53 -3.86 18.88
CA ASP A 231 -6.87 -3.29 19.00
C ASP A 231 -6.85 -1.75 19.14
N LYS A 232 -7.96 -1.09 18.82
CA LYS A 232 -8.11 0.37 18.93
C LYS A 232 -7.90 0.92 20.34
N THR A 233 -8.06 0.08 21.38
CA THR A 233 -7.73 0.44 22.76
C THR A 233 -6.26 0.78 22.98
N GLU A 234 -5.37 0.29 22.10
CA GLU A 234 -3.93 0.61 22.09
C GLU A 234 -3.59 1.76 21.13
N GLY A 235 -4.50 2.19 20.27
CA GLY A 235 -4.25 3.15 19.19
C GLY A 235 -3.76 4.53 19.62
N SER A 236 -4.05 4.93 20.87
CA SER A 236 -3.61 6.20 21.45
C SER A 236 -2.28 6.10 22.23
N ARG A 237 -1.61 4.94 22.23
CA ARG A 237 -0.33 4.75 22.93
C ARG A 237 0.75 5.69 22.46
N VAL A 238 0.78 5.97 21.17
CA VAL A 238 1.66 6.96 20.57
C VAL A 238 0.87 7.86 19.63
N ARG A 239 1.32 9.10 19.50
CA ARG A 239 0.75 10.08 18.56
C ARG A 239 1.54 10.12 17.26
N HIS A 240 2.88 10.08 17.36
CA HIS A 240 3.82 10.03 16.24
C HIS A 240 4.19 8.60 15.88
N THR A 241 4.77 8.41 14.69
CA THR A 241 5.45 7.15 14.38
C THR A 241 6.81 7.12 15.07
N ILE A 242 7.04 6.10 15.89
CA ILE A 242 8.29 5.90 16.61
C ILE A 242 9.14 4.90 15.86
N PHE A 243 10.31 5.33 15.39
CA PHE A 243 11.35 4.49 14.80
C PHE A 243 12.50 4.32 15.79
N GLN A 244 13.26 3.26 15.61
CA GLN A 244 14.60 3.12 16.19
C GLN A 244 15.64 3.51 15.15
N VAL A 245 16.81 3.97 15.60
CA VAL A 245 17.95 4.20 14.72
C VAL A 245 18.26 2.92 13.94
N PRO A 246 18.51 2.99 12.63
CA PRO A 246 18.93 1.84 11.84
C PRO A 246 20.20 1.20 12.40
N THR A 247 20.21 -0.12 12.53
CA THR A 247 21.35 -0.93 12.92
C THR A 247 21.86 -1.76 11.73
N LYS A 248 22.94 -2.53 11.94
CA LYS A 248 23.39 -3.50 10.93
C LYS A 248 22.33 -4.56 10.60
N GLU A 249 21.38 -4.79 11.50
CA GLU A 249 20.27 -5.74 11.35
C GLU A 249 19.06 -5.16 10.61
N GLY A 250 19.04 -3.85 10.32
CA GLY A 250 17.97 -3.16 9.56
C GLY A 250 17.47 -1.87 10.22
N LYS A 251 16.30 -1.39 9.74
CA LYS A 251 15.70 -0.11 10.18
C LYS A 251 15.08 -0.13 11.59
N GLY A 252 15.18 -1.24 12.31
CA GLY A 252 14.51 -1.43 13.60
C GLY A 252 13.01 -1.62 13.50
N ILE A 253 12.40 -1.96 14.64
CA ILE A 253 10.93 -2.14 14.77
C ILE A 253 10.30 -0.80 15.08
N LEU A 254 9.29 -0.42 14.32
CA LEU A 254 8.51 0.79 14.59
C LEU A 254 7.29 0.49 15.49
N VAL A 255 6.80 1.54 16.15
CA VAL A 255 5.49 1.60 16.81
C VAL A 255 4.75 2.81 16.24
N THR A 256 3.59 2.60 15.64
CA THR A 256 2.84 3.67 14.96
C THR A 256 1.33 3.52 15.16
N PRO A 257 0.60 4.62 15.33
CA PRO A 257 -0.84 4.57 15.20
C PRO A 257 -1.21 4.31 13.73
N THR A 258 -2.38 3.73 13.50
CA THR A 258 -2.96 3.68 12.15
C THR A 258 -3.99 4.81 11.96
N VAL A 259 -4.34 5.12 10.72
CA VAL A 259 -5.38 6.11 10.42
C VAL A 259 -6.75 5.71 10.96
N ASP A 260 -6.98 4.41 11.16
CA ASP A 260 -8.22 3.84 11.65
C ASP A 260 -8.25 3.63 13.18
N GLY A 261 -7.23 4.12 13.90
CA GLY A 261 -7.18 4.11 15.36
C GLY A 261 -6.62 2.85 16.00
N ASN A 262 -6.05 1.93 15.24
CA ASN A 262 -5.30 0.79 15.77
C ASN A 262 -3.84 1.18 16.08
N LEU A 263 -3.11 0.32 16.80
CA LEU A 263 -1.66 0.40 16.92
C LEU A 263 -1.00 -0.69 16.08
N LEU A 264 0.03 -0.33 15.31
CA LEU A 264 0.81 -1.26 14.50
C LEU A 264 2.25 -1.31 15.03
N THR A 265 2.79 -2.51 15.18
CA THR A 265 4.20 -2.75 15.53
C THR A 265 4.86 -3.67 14.49
N GLY A 266 6.12 -3.45 14.22
CA GLY A 266 6.86 -4.15 13.15
C GLY A 266 7.59 -3.14 12.24
N PRO A 267 8.12 -3.53 11.09
CA PRO A 267 8.28 -4.92 10.66
C PRO A 267 9.61 -5.53 11.06
N THR A 268 9.70 -6.86 10.98
CA THR A 268 10.98 -7.55 10.82
C THR A 268 11.57 -7.34 9.42
N ALA A 269 12.80 -7.83 9.17
CA ALA A 269 13.44 -7.70 7.86
C ALA A 269 14.25 -8.98 7.53
N MET A 270 13.53 -10.01 7.10
CA MET A 270 14.11 -11.31 6.75
C MET A 270 14.13 -11.51 5.23
N LEU A 271 15.17 -12.16 4.70
CA LEU A 271 15.13 -12.64 3.33
C LEU A 271 14.06 -13.72 3.21
N ALA A 272 13.15 -13.56 2.27
CA ALA A 272 12.15 -14.57 1.95
C ALA A 272 12.69 -15.50 0.86
N ALA A 273 12.38 -16.78 0.94
CA ALA A 273 12.78 -17.76 -0.07
C ALA A 273 12.03 -17.51 -1.40
N ASP A 274 10.79 -17.05 -1.32
CA ASP A 274 9.93 -16.77 -2.47
C ASP A 274 9.03 -15.54 -2.16
N PRO A 275 8.63 -14.75 -3.18
CA PRO A 275 7.72 -13.63 -3.01
C PRO A 275 6.34 -13.97 -2.41
N SER A 276 5.94 -15.24 -2.45
CA SER A 276 4.68 -15.71 -1.85
C SER A 276 4.77 -16.03 -0.35
N CYS A 277 5.98 -16.04 0.24
CA CYS A 277 6.19 -16.30 1.68
C CYS A 277 5.64 -15.15 2.52
N THR A 278 4.40 -15.25 2.95
CA THR A 278 3.69 -14.24 3.76
C THR A 278 3.31 -14.76 5.15
N GLU A 279 3.88 -15.86 5.59
CA GLU A 279 3.69 -16.44 6.91
C GLU A 279 4.34 -15.55 7.97
N THR A 280 3.77 -15.56 9.18
CA THR A 280 4.39 -15.01 10.38
C THR A 280 4.96 -16.14 11.22
N THR A 281 6.10 -15.89 11.87
CA THR A 281 6.82 -16.86 12.70
C THR A 281 6.80 -16.46 14.17
N ALA A 282 6.84 -17.43 15.07
CA ALA A 282 6.93 -17.16 16.52
C ALA A 282 8.13 -16.25 16.84
N THR A 283 9.32 -16.59 16.32
CA THR A 283 10.56 -15.83 16.53
C THR A 283 10.46 -14.40 15.97
N GLY A 284 9.84 -14.23 14.79
CA GLY A 284 9.64 -12.90 14.20
C GLY A 284 8.71 -12.04 15.05
N LEU A 285 7.58 -12.60 15.49
CA LEU A 285 6.64 -11.88 16.35
C LEU A 285 7.21 -11.58 17.75
N GLU A 286 7.98 -12.50 18.36
CA GLU A 286 8.71 -12.23 19.60
C GLU A 286 9.72 -11.08 19.43
N THR A 287 10.41 -11.04 18.29
CA THR A 287 11.34 -9.95 17.94
C THR A 287 10.59 -8.63 17.84
N VAL A 288 9.42 -8.61 17.15
CA VAL A 288 8.57 -7.41 17.05
C VAL A 288 8.16 -6.93 18.45
N ALA A 289 7.66 -7.82 19.30
CA ALA A 289 7.22 -7.46 20.66
C ALA A 289 8.36 -6.90 21.51
N ARG A 290 9.51 -7.55 21.50
CA ARG A 290 10.69 -7.15 22.29
C ARG A 290 11.20 -5.76 21.90
N PHE A 291 11.39 -5.51 20.61
CA PHE A 291 11.92 -4.23 20.16
C PHE A 291 10.89 -3.09 20.22
N ALA A 292 9.62 -3.37 19.99
CA ALA A 292 8.56 -2.38 20.20
C ALA A 292 8.51 -1.94 21.69
N ALA A 293 8.59 -2.89 22.62
CA ALA A 293 8.65 -2.61 24.05
C ALA A 293 9.91 -1.82 24.47
N LYS A 294 11.05 -1.95 23.75
CA LYS A 294 12.24 -1.10 23.97
C LYS A 294 11.91 0.37 23.77
N SER A 295 11.12 0.70 22.74
CA SER A 295 10.73 2.09 22.43
C SER A 295 9.54 2.57 23.27
N VAL A 296 8.53 1.73 23.44
CA VAL A 296 7.27 2.04 24.14
C VAL A 296 6.90 0.91 25.09
N PRO A 297 7.45 0.90 26.32
CA PRO A 297 7.29 -0.20 27.28
C PRO A 297 5.85 -0.50 27.69
N SER A 298 4.96 0.47 27.53
CA SER A 298 3.53 0.37 27.92
C SER A 298 2.64 -0.34 26.90
N VAL A 299 3.16 -0.80 25.75
CA VAL A 299 2.36 -1.54 24.75
C VAL A 299 1.86 -2.86 25.34
N ASN A 300 0.56 -3.08 25.27
CA ASN A 300 -0.08 -4.29 25.75
C ASN A 300 -0.30 -5.31 24.62
N PHE A 301 0.65 -6.21 24.40
CA PHE A 301 0.59 -7.24 23.38
C PHE A 301 -0.54 -8.26 23.54
N ARG A 302 -1.24 -8.30 24.68
CA ARG A 302 -2.48 -9.10 24.84
C ARG A 302 -3.64 -8.54 24.00
N GLN A 303 -3.50 -7.31 23.48
CA GLN A 303 -4.47 -6.66 22.60
C GLN A 303 -4.17 -6.87 21.11
N VAL A 304 -3.23 -7.76 20.75
CA VAL A 304 -3.01 -8.14 19.35
C VAL A 304 -4.28 -8.81 18.82
N ILE A 305 -4.82 -8.27 17.71
CA ILE A 305 -6.01 -8.80 17.04
C ILE A 305 -5.67 -9.61 15.79
N THR A 306 -4.51 -9.32 15.18
CA THR A 306 -3.99 -10.09 14.03
C THR A 306 -2.50 -9.84 13.84
N SER A 307 -1.84 -10.77 13.14
CA SER A 307 -0.48 -10.60 12.61
C SER A 307 -0.50 -10.80 11.10
N PHE A 308 0.45 -10.21 10.42
CA PHE A 308 0.61 -10.37 8.97
C PHE A 308 2.07 -10.15 8.57
N SER A 309 2.42 -10.62 7.38
CA SER A 309 3.72 -10.36 6.76
C SER A 309 3.55 -9.76 5.37
N GLY A 310 4.44 -8.83 5.02
CA GLY A 310 4.49 -8.24 3.69
C GLY A 310 5.87 -8.41 3.07
N VAL A 311 5.91 -8.76 1.78
CA VAL A 311 7.17 -9.00 1.06
C VAL A 311 7.53 -7.78 0.21
N ARG A 312 8.70 -7.19 0.51
CA ARG A 312 9.24 -6.02 -0.20
C ARG A 312 10.05 -6.45 -1.40
N SER A 313 9.92 -5.73 -2.50
CA SER A 313 10.72 -5.94 -3.71
C SER A 313 12.00 -5.10 -3.62
N SER A 314 13.06 -5.64 -3.02
CA SER A 314 14.38 -5.01 -2.95
C SER A 314 15.30 -5.48 -4.08
N ASP A 315 16.35 -4.73 -4.37
CA ASP A 315 17.45 -5.10 -5.27
C ASP A 315 18.79 -5.02 -4.55
N LYS A 316 19.80 -5.71 -5.10
CA LYS A 316 21.19 -5.67 -4.60
C LYS A 316 21.79 -4.27 -4.64
N GLY A 317 21.43 -3.47 -5.65
CA GLY A 317 21.87 -2.08 -5.80
C GLY A 317 21.33 -1.15 -4.72
N GLY A 318 20.25 -1.54 -4.03
CA GLY A 318 19.65 -0.79 -2.93
C GLY A 318 18.89 0.46 -3.37
N ASP A 319 18.70 0.71 -4.66
CA ASP A 319 17.96 1.86 -5.20
C ASP A 319 16.72 1.40 -6.01
N PHE A 320 15.87 2.33 -6.42
CA PHE A 320 14.77 2.07 -7.34
C PHE A 320 15.31 1.86 -8.77
N LEU A 321 14.65 0.98 -9.52
CA LEU A 321 14.95 0.72 -10.92
C LEU A 321 13.79 1.26 -11.76
N ILE A 322 13.96 2.46 -12.33
CA ILE A 322 12.92 3.13 -13.13
C ILE A 322 13.58 3.58 -14.43
N GLN A 323 13.47 2.77 -15.47
CA GLN A 323 14.14 3.02 -16.74
C GLN A 323 13.51 2.30 -17.93
N PRO A 324 13.69 2.78 -19.15
CA PRO A 324 13.35 2.03 -20.35
C PRO A 324 14.27 0.82 -20.48
N SER A 325 13.77 -0.26 -21.10
CA SER A 325 14.59 -1.38 -21.50
C SER A 325 15.58 -0.95 -22.59
N GLU A 326 16.84 -1.40 -22.46
CA GLU A 326 17.85 -1.19 -23.49
C GLU A 326 17.73 -2.20 -24.64
N LYS A 327 17.10 -3.35 -24.39
CA LYS A 327 16.98 -4.46 -25.36
C LYS A 327 15.64 -4.50 -26.07
N VAL A 328 14.57 -4.10 -25.37
CA VAL A 328 13.19 -4.24 -25.85
C VAL A 328 12.53 -2.88 -25.96
N GLN A 329 12.46 -2.37 -27.18
CA GLN A 329 11.84 -1.07 -27.45
C GLN A 329 10.43 -0.96 -26.88
N ASN A 330 10.07 0.17 -26.29
CA ASN A 330 8.77 0.48 -25.70
C ASN A 330 8.39 -0.36 -24.45
N LEU A 331 9.37 -1.00 -23.82
CA LEU A 331 9.24 -1.61 -22.49
C LEU A 331 9.88 -0.67 -21.46
N VAL A 332 9.16 -0.41 -20.38
CA VAL A 332 9.67 0.36 -19.23
C VAL A 332 9.56 -0.46 -17.96
N HIS A 333 10.63 -0.54 -17.20
CA HIS A 333 10.67 -1.19 -15.90
C HIS A 333 10.48 -0.17 -14.79
N VAL A 334 9.59 -0.48 -13.84
CA VAL A 334 9.40 0.22 -12.57
C VAL A 334 9.48 -0.84 -11.47
N ALA A 335 10.70 -1.20 -11.12
CA ALA A 335 11.04 -2.36 -10.32
C ALA A 335 11.88 -1.97 -9.09
N ALA A 336 12.11 -2.92 -8.20
CA ALA A 336 12.86 -2.72 -6.94
C ALA A 336 12.28 -1.60 -6.06
N ILE A 337 10.96 -1.42 -6.11
CA ILE A 337 10.27 -0.37 -5.36
C ILE A 337 9.92 -0.91 -3.96
N ASP A 338 10.87 -0.82 -3.05
CA ASP A 338 10.69 -1.06 -1.61
C ASP A 338 10.44 0.26 -0.85
N SER A 339 10.76 0.37 0.44
CA SER A 339 10.66 1.65 1.18
C SER A 339 11.68 2.68 0.66
N PRO A 340 11.23 3.92 0.39
CA PRO A 340 9.96 4.59 0.67
C PRO A 340 8.95 4.62 -0.50
N GLY A 341 8.78 3.54 -1.24
CA GLY A 341 7.98 3.47 -2.47
C GLY A 341 6.52 3.93 -2.32
N LEU A 342 5.88 3.71 -1.15
CA LEU A 342 4.52 4.21 -0.91
C LEU A 342 4.46 5.74 -0.99
N THR A 343 5.38 6.44 -0.31
CA THR A 343 5.47 7.90 -0.35
C THR A 343 5.80 8.40 -1.75
N SER A 344 6.66 7.69 -2.46
CA SER A 344 7.19 8.04 -3.77
C SER A 344 6.24 7.73 -4.93
N CYS A 345 5.13 7.00 -4.71
CA CYS A 345 4.35 6.36 -5.77
C CYS A 345 3.82 7.33 -6.83
N VAL A 346 3.44 8.55 -6.45
CA VAL A 346 2.96 9.57 -7.40
C VAL A 346 4.11 10.13 -8.24
N ALA A 347 5.25 10.43 -7.62
CA ALA A 347 6.46 10.90 -8.32
C ALA A 347 6.98 9.83 -9.28
N ILE A 348 7.01 8.56 -8.85
CA ILE A 348 7.38 7.41 -9.68
C ILE A 348 6.43 7.27 -10.89
N ALA A 349 5.12 7.39 -10.68
CA ALA A 349 4.14 7.32 -11.76
C ALA A 349 4.36 8.42 -12.81
N ARG A 350 4.59 9.67 -12.38
CA ARG A 350 4.91 10.79 -13.27
C ARG A 350 6.20 10.56 -14.04
N MET A 351 7.24 10.05 -13.39
CA MET A 351 8.51 9.69 -14.03
C MET A 351 8.31 8.59 -15.08
N ALA A 352 7.57 7.53 -14.77
CA ALA A 352 7.28 6.44 -15.71
C ALA A 352 6.52 6.94 -16.96
N VAL A 353 5.52 7.82 -16.77
CA VAL A 353 4.78 8.43 -17.89
C VAL A 353 5.70 9.36 -18.73
N THR A 354 6.61 10.08 -18.09
CA THR A 354 7.62 10.89 -18.80
C THR A 354 8.54 10.03 -19.65
N ILE A 355 8.99 8.88 -19.13
CA ILE A 355 9.80 7.92 -19.89
C ILE A 355 9.03 7.40 -21.11
N LEU A 356 7.76 7.01 -20.93
CA LEU A 356 6.91 6.56 -22.06
C LEU A 356 6.76 7.66 -23.13
N SER A 357 6.60 8.91 -22.71
CA SER A 357 6.55 10.05 -23.64
C SER A 357 7.86 10.23 -24.41
N ASN A 358 9.01 10.10 -23.75
CA ASN A 358 10.33 10.17 -24.39
C ASN A 358 10.57 9.02 -25.37
N LEU A 359 9.89 7.88 -25.18
CA LEU A 359 9.89 6.77 -26.14
C LEU A 359 8.90 6.97 -27.31
N GLY A 360 8.18 8.08 -27.36
CA GLY A 360 7.28 8.45 -28.44
C GLY A 360 5.79 8.28 -28.17
N LEU A 361 5.38 7.95 -26.94
CA LEU A 361 3.96 7.92 -26.59
C LEU A 361 3.38 9.34 -26.61
N ALA A 362 2.38 9.57 -27.47
CA ALA A 362 1.76 10.89 -27.63
C ALA A 362 0.79 11.19 -26.47
N LEU A 363 1.14 12.11 -25.60
CA LEU A 363 0.37 12.53 -24.44
C LEU A 363 -0.59 13.70 -24.79
N ARG A 364 -1.78 13.39 -25.29
CA ARG A 364 -2.84 14.37 -25.54
C ARG A 364 -3.81 14.37 -24.36
N LYS A 365 -3.86 15.44 -23.57
CA LYS A 365 -4.75 15.56 -22.41
C LYS A 365 -6.21 15.37 -22.82
N LYS A 366 -6.99 14.70 -21.98
CA LYS A 366 -8.45 14.64 -22.11
C LYS A 366 -9.05 16.03 -21.86
N GLU A 367 -10.13 16.34 -22.55
CA GLU A 367 -10.93 17.55 -22.30
C GLU A 367 -11.58 17.48 -20.91
N PHE A 368 -12.10 16.30 -20.56
CA PHE A 368 -12.69 16.02 -19.26
C PHE A 368 -11.94 14.88 -18.58
N TRP A 369 -11.34 15.17 -17.44
CA TRP A 369 -10.73 14.22 -16.56
C TRP A 369 -11.08 14.57 -15.11
N ASN A 370 -11.66 13.64 -14.36
CA ASN A 370 -11.98 13.83 -12.96
C ASN A 370 -10.95 13.15 -12.07
N GLY A 371 -10.07 13.93 -11.44
CA GLY A 371 -9.07 13.45 -10.48
C GLY A 371 -9.62 13.16 -9.09
N ARG A 372 -10.86 13.61 -8.81
CA ARG A 372 -11.48 13.46 -7.49
C ARG A 372 -12.31 12.19 -7.43
N ARG A 373 -12.38 11.64 -6.24
CA ARG A 373 -13.22 10.49 -5.93
C ARG A 373 -14.03 10.77 -4.67
N GLU A 374 -15.26 10.28 -4.64
CA GLU A 374 -16.10 10.38 -3.45
C GLU A 374 -15.52 9.53 -2.32
N ASN A 375 -15.65 10.02 -1.09
CA ASN A 375 -15.25 9.29 0.11
C ASN A 375 -16.12 8.03 0.28
N PRO A 376 -15.54 6.81 0.22
CA PRO A 376 -16.30 5.58 0.43
C PRO A 376 -16.84 5.43 1.86
N ARG A 377 -16.35 6.24 2.79
CA ARG A 377 -16.75 6.27 4.21
C ARG A 377 -17.50 7.56 4.58
N ALA A 378 -18.00 8.30 3.59
CA ALA A 378 -18.69 9.56 3.83
C ALA A 378 -19.83 9.41 4.86
N PHE A 379 -20.58 8.30 4.82
CA PHE A 379 -21.65 8.01 5.77
C PHE A 379 -21.14 7.94 7.22
N GLN A 380 -19.95 7.41 7.48
CA GLN A 380 -19.41 7.31 8.85
C GLN A 380 -19.06 8.67 9.45
N GLU A 381 -18.76 9.66 8.60
CA GLU A 381 -18.38 11.03 8.98
C GLU A 381 -19.57 11.96 9.21
N LEU A 382 -20.78 11.55 8.82
CA LEU A 382 -22.00 12.34 9.02
C LEU A 382 -22.36 12.47 10.51
N SER A 383 -23.00 13.58 10.88
CA SER A 383 -23.68 13.73 12.18
C SER A 383 -24.82 12.73 12.31
N ASP A 384 -25.33 12.54 13.53
CA ASP A 384 -26.43 11.60 13.76
C ASP A 384 -27.71 12.03 13.03
N GLU A 385 -27.98 13.34 12.94
CA GLU A 385 -29.13 13.90 12.21
C GLU A 385 -28.98 13.69 10.68
N GLU A 386 -27.79 13.89 10.15
CA GLU A 386 -27.49 13.64 8.73
C GLU A 386 -27.59 12.15 8.40
N LYS A 387 -27.10 11.26 9.30
CA LYS A 387 -27.27 9.81 9.16
C LYS A 387 -28.73 9.42 9.13
N ASP A 388 -29.55 9.96 10.03
CA ASP A 388 -30.98 9.68 10.05
C ASP A 388 -31.68 10.09 8.74
N CYS A 389 -31.34 11.25 8.20
CA CYS A 389 -31.83 11.70 6.91
C CYS A 389 -31.36 10.79 5.75
N TYR A 390 -30.09 10.40 5.78
CA TYR A 390 -29.50 9.53 4.74
C TYR A 390 -30.13 8.15 4.76
N ILE A 391 -30.34 7.55 5.95
CA ILE A 391 -30.97 6.23 6.13
C ILE A 391 -32.42 6.23 5.63
N LYS A 392 -33.19 7.32 5.81
CA LYS A 392 -34.54 7.43 5.27
C LYS A 392 -34.59 7.31 3.74
N ALA A 393 -33.57 7.83 3.06
CA ALA A 393 -33.41 7.72 1.60
C ALA A 393 -32.76 6.39 1.16
N HIS A 394 -31.90 5.83 2.02
CA HIS A 394 -31.10 4.63 1.77
C HIS A 394 -31.23 3.64 2.94
N PRO A 395 -32.32 2.86 3.06
CA PRO A 395 -32.62 2.06 4.26
C PRO A 395 -31.58 0.97 4.60
N ASP A 396 -30.82 0.49 3.64
CA ASP A 396 -29.73 -0.47 3.81
C ASP A 396 -28.55 0.10 4.65
N TYR A 397 -28.39 1.42 4.70
CA TYR A 397 -27.42 2.07 5.58
C TYR A 397 -27.83 2.05 7.06
N GLY A 398 -29.11 1.86 7.36
CA GLY A 398 -29.62 1.70 8.74
C GLY A 398 -29.33 0.32 9.36
N LYS A 399 -28.84 -0.65 8.58
CA LYS A 399 -28.59 -2.02 9.04
C LYS A 399 -27.12 -2.27 9.28
N ILE A 400 -26.67 -2.27 10.53
CA ILE A 400 -25.29 -2.55 10.90
C ILE A 400 -24.98 -4.04 10.78
N VAL A 401 -24.05 -4.38 9.88
CA VAL A 401 -23.57 -5.76 9.65
C VAL A 401 -22.32 -6.06 10.47
N CYS A 402 -21.32 -5.19 10.44
CA CYS A 402 -20.11 -5.33 11.26
C CYS A 402 -20.18 -4.42 12.48
N ARG A 403 -20.45 -5.01 13.66
CA ARG A 403 -20.57 -4.24 14.91
C ARG A 403 -19.23 -3.72 15.45
N CYS A 404 -18.13 -4.43 15.20
CA CYS A 404 -16.79 -4.03 15.69
C CYS A 404 -16.27 -2.76 15.02
N GLU A 405 -16.61 -2.56 13.74
CA GLU A 405 -16.18 -1.42 12.92
C GLU A 405 -17.35 -0.53 12.52
N THR A 406 -18.57 -0.84 12.98
CA THR A 406 -19.81 -0.07 12.72
C THR A 406 -20.07 0.13 11.23
N VAL A 407 -19.97 -0.97 10.44
CA VAL A 407 -20.19 -0.95 9.00
C VAL A 407 -21.60 -1.42 8.66
N SER A 408 -22.31 -0.64 7.86
CA SER A 408 -23.66 -0.90 7.41
C SER A 408 -23.72 -1.85 6.20
N GLU A 409 -24.91 -2.37 5.91
CA GLU A 409 -25.20 -3.14 4.70
C GLU A 409 -24.98 -2.29 3.44
N GLY A 410 -25.43 -1.02 3.45
CA GLY A 410 -25.28 -0.10 2.33
C GLY A 410 -23.82 0.12 1.96
N GLU A 411 -22.94 0.38 2.93
CA GLU A 411 -21.50 0.52 2.69
C GLU A 411 -20.88 -0.75 2.09
N ILE A 412 -21.34 -1.94 2.49
CA ILE A 412 -20.87 -3.21 1.94
C ILE A 412 -21.32 -3.38 0.49
N ARG A 413 -22.58 -3.07 0.18
CA ARG A 413 -23.11 -3.12 -1.19
C ARG A 413 -22.38 -2.15 -2.11
N ASP A 414 -22.10 -0.94 -1.64
CA ASP A 414 -21.30 0.03 -2.39
C ASP A 414 -19.88 -0.47 -2.66
N ALA A 415 -19.23 -1.13 -1.72
CA ALA A 415 -17.91 -1.72 -1.91
C ALA A 415 -17.91 -2.85 -2.97
N ILE A 416 -19.01 -3.57 -3.12
CA ILE A 416 -19.19 -4.62 -4.11
C ILE A 416 -19.44 -4.03 -5.50
N ARG A 417 -20.10 -2.86 -5.60
CA ARG A 417 -20.49 -2.22 -6.87
C ARG A 417 -19.48 -1.22 -7.42
N ARG A 418 -18.79 -0.50 -6.55
CA ARG A 418 -17.89 0.60 -6.89
C ARG A 418 -16.59 0.12 -7.53
N ASN A 419 -16.04 0.86 -8.50
CA ASN A 419 -14.74 0.58 -9.11
C ASN A 419 -13.56 0.71 -8.12
N PRO A 420 -12.63 -0.26 -8.10
CA PRO A 420 -12.76 -1.64 -8.57
C PRO A 420 -13.67 -2.44 -7.62
N PRO A 421 -14.63 -3.21 -8.13
CA PRO A 421 -15.59 -3.93 -7.31
C PRO A 421 -14.94 -5.04 -6.46
N ALA A 422 -15.49 -5.29 -5.25
CA ALA A 422 -15.08 -6.42 -4.41
C ALA A 422 -15.84 -7.70 -4.84
N PHE A 423 -15.12 -8.85 -4.87
CA PHE A 423 -15.68 -10.15 -5.24
C PHE A 423 -15.53 -11.21 -4.14
N ASP A 424 -14.85 -10.90 -3.06
CA ASP A 424 -14.58 -11.80 -1.96
C ASP A 424 -14.63 -11.05 -0.60
N LEU A 425 -14.56 -11.81 0.49
CA LEU A 425 -14.65 -11.26 1.84
C LEU A 425 -13.52 -10.28 2.16
N ASP A 426 -12.28 -10.58 1.77
CA ASP A 426 -11.14 -9.71 2.03
C ASP A 426 -11.15 -8.47 1.11
N GLY A 427 -11.78 -8.56 -0.06
CA GLY A 427 -12.08 -7.42 -0.94
C GLY A 427 -13.03 -6.43 -0.28
N VAL A 428 -14.14 -6.90 0.28
CA VAL A 428 -15.06 -6.08 1.08
C VAL A 428 -14.36 -5.53 2.31
N LYS A 429 -13.61 -6.37 3.03
CA LYS A 429 -12.83 -5.99 4.21
C LYS A 429 -11.88 -4.83 3.93
N ARG A 430 -11.13 -4.85 2.83
CA ARG A 430 -10.19 -3.78 2.46
C ARG A 430 -10.90 -2.46 2.10
N ARG A 431 -12.15 -2.50 1.63
CA ARG A 431 -12.91 -1.30 1.22
C ARG A 431 -13.75 -0.69 2.33
N THR A 432 -14.22 -1.51 3.28
CA THR A 432 -15.17 -1.08 4.32
C THR A 432 -14.65 -1.26 5.75
N ARG A 433 -13.59 -2.02 5.97
CA ARG A 433 -13.11 -2.55 7.26
C ARG A 433 -14.02 -3.62 7.89
N SER A 434 -15.13 -4.03 7.26
CA SER A 434 -15.93 -5.15 7.75
C SER A 434 -15.06 -6.40 7.91
N GLY A 435 -14.95 -6.93 9.13
CA GLY A 435 -14.08 -8.04 9.47
C GLY A 435 -12.67 -7.66 9.96
N MET A 436 -12.33 -6.38 10.13
CA MET A 436 -11.03 -5.93 10.66
C MET A 436 -11.00 -5.68 12.17
N GLY A 437 -12.15 -5.67 12.83
CA GLY A 437 -12.22 -5.49 14.27
C GLY A 437 -11.83 -6.74 15.05
N ARG A 438 -11.95 -6.68 16.39
CA ARG A 438 -11.49 -7.71 17.34
C ARG A 438 -11.91 -9.14 17.00
N CYS A 439 -13.13 -9.36 16.44
CA CYS A 439 -13.62 -10.70 16.10
C CYS A 439 -13.09 -11.23 14.75
N GLN A 440 -12.36 -10.42 13.97
CA GLN A 440 -11.76 -10.79 12.67
C GLN A 440 -12.75 -11.46 11.71
N GLY A 441 -13.99 -10.94 11.65
CA GLY A 441 -15.03 -11.45 10.75
C GLY A 441 -15.90 -12.56 11.32
N GLY A 442 -15.65 -13.02 12.55
CA GLY A 442 -16.36 -14.17 13.14
C GLY A 442 -17.90 -14.03 13.18
N PHE A 443 -18.43 -12.80 13.20
CA PHE A 443 -19.89 -12.57 13.22
C PHE A 443 -20.42 -12.02 11.89
N CYS A 444 -19.69 -11.15 11.19
CA CYS A 444 -20.20 -10.48 10.00
C CYS A 444 -19.99 -11.30 8.71
N SER A 445 -18.99 -12.19 8.64
CA SER A 445 -18.65 -12.91 7.40
C SER A 445 -19.81 -13.65 6.76
N PRO A 446 -20.67 -14.41 7.48
CA PRO A 446 -21.79 -15.10 6.83
C PRO A 446 -22.76 -14.15 6.13
N TYR A 447 -23.00 -12.98 6.73
CA TYR A 447 -23.87 -11.99 6.14
C TYR A 447 -23.21 -11.28 4.94
N VAL A 448 -21.92 -10.95 5.06
CA VAL A 448 -21.14 -10.37 3.94
C VAL A 448 -21.10 -11.33 2.75
N MET A 449 -20.90 -12.66 2.99
CA MET A 449 -20.96 -13.68 1.93
C MET A 449 -22.31 -13.65 1.19
N LYS A 450 -23.42 -13.56 1.95
CA LYS A 450 -24.76 -13.45 1.35
C LYS A 450 -24.88 -12.22 0.45
N LEU A 451 -24.39 -11.04 0.90
CA LEU A 451 -24.43 -9.82 0.11
C LEU A 451 -23.58 -9.92 -1.17
N ILE A 452 -22.39 -10.54 -1.08
CA ILE A 452 -21.54 -10.77 -2.25
C ILE A 452 -22.26 -11.70 -3.24
N ALA A 453 -22.84 -12.79 -2.77
CA ALA A 453 -23.56 -13.75 -3.61
C ALA A 453 -24.75 -13.10 -4.32
N GLU A 454 -25.53 -12.28 -3.59
CA GLU A 454 -26.66 -11.53 -4.15
C GLU A 454 -26.23 -10.52 -5.23
N GLU A 455 -25.22 -9.68 -4.94
CA GLU A 455 -24.77 -8.60 -5.83
C GLU A 455 -24.02 -9.12 -7.06
N GLN A 456 -23.32 -10.24 -6.94
CA GLN A 456 -22.54 -10.85 -8.02
C GLN A 456 -23.31 -11.97 -8.75
N HIS A 457 -24.56 -12.27 -8.34
CA HIS A 457 -25.40 -13.31 -8.92
C HIS A 457 -24.70 -14.69 -8.96
N MET A 458 -24.03 -15.06 -7.87
CA MET A 458 -23.31 -16.32 -7.72
C MET A 458 -23.84 -17.15 -6.56
N ASN A 459 -23.50 -18.45 -6.50
CA ASN A 459 -23.86 -19.26 -5.34
C ASN A 459 -23.04 -18.84 -4.13
N ILE A 460 -23.60 -18.94 -2.93
CA ILE A 460 -22.92 -18.56 -1.70
C ILE A 460 -21.68 -19.45 -1.43
N GLU A 461 -21.69 -20.71 -1.88
CA GLU A 461 -20.58 -21.64 -1.81
C GLU A 461 -19.38 -21.22 -2.66
N ASP A 462 -19.63 -20.43 -3.73
CA ASP A 462 -18.59 -19.92 -4.62
C ASP A 462 -17.89 -18.67 -4.06
N VAL A 463 -18.43 -18.05 -3.01
CA VAL A 463 -17.81 -16.92 -2.35
C VAL A 463 -16.55 -17.35 -1.61
N THR A 464 -15.42 -16.75 -1.97
CA THR A 464 -14.12 -17.06 -1.37
C THR A 464 -13.74 -16.04 -0.29
N LYS A 465 -12.76 -16.40 0.54
CA LYS A 465 -12.18 -15.47 1.49
C LYS A 465 -11.31 -14.43 0.79
N PHE A 466 -10.44 -14.85 -0.14
CA PHE A 466 -9.47 -13.97 -0.86
C PHE A 466 -9.14 -14.48 -2.28
N GLY A 467 -10.10 -15.13 -2.96
CA GLY A 467 -9.90 -15.71 -4.30
C GLY A 467 -9.33 -17.13 -4.28
N GLY A 468 -9.07 -17.70 -5.46
CA GLY A 468 -8.49 -19.02 -5.65
C GLY A 468 -9.31 -20.12 -4.95
N ARG A 469 -8.64 -20.96 -4.16
CA ARG A 469 -9.27 -22.09 -3.43
C ARG A 469 -9.69 -21.73 -2.00
N SER A 470 -9.81 -20.47 -1.64
CA SER A 470 -10.10 -20.02 -0.28
C SER A 470 -11.62 -20.05 0.06
N HIS A 471 -12.32 -21.08 -0.40
CA HIS A 471 -13.74 -21.29 -0.06
C HIS A 471 -13.91 -21.48 1.44
N ILE A 472 -14.97 -20.87 2.02
CA ILE A 472 -15.33 -21.01 3.43
C ILE A 472 -16.36 -22.11 3.60
N LEU A 473 -17.30 -22.21 2.65
CA LEU A 473 -18.31 -23.25 2.62
C LEU A 473 -17.83 -24.42 1.76
N THR A 474 -17.98 -25.64 2.27
CA THR A 474 -17.57 -26.88 1.58
C THR A 474 -18.75 -27.67 1.05
N GLY A 475 -19.97 -27.18 1.24
CA GLY A 475 -21.22 -27.78 0.80
C GLY A 475 -22.40 -27.35 1.66
N LYS A 476 -23.60 -27.85 1.29
CA LYS A 476 -24.82 -27.70 2.10
C LYS A 476 -24.92 -28.85 3.07
N LEU A 477 -25.40 -28.57 4.30
CA LEU A 477 -25.77 -29.57 5.28
C LEU A 477 -27.07 -30.23 4.88
#